data_79340aa01c0eb5d379ba0838b845b262
#
_entry.id   79340aa01c0eb5d379ba0838b845b262
#
_cell.length_a   1.000
_cell.length_b   1.000
_cell.length_c   1.000
_cell.angle_alpha   90.00
_cell.angle_beta   90.00
_cell.angle_gamma   90.00
#
_symmetry.space_group_name_H-M   'P 1'
#
loop_
_entity.id
_entity.type
_entity.pdbx_description
1 polymer ?
#
loop_
_entity_poly.entity_id
_entity_poly.type
_entity_poly.pdbx_seq_one_letter_code
_entity_poly.pdbx_strand_id
1 'polypeptide(L)'
;MDQPNLETGSTRFAIEFLTLWMEPGDEAGQRAAEHIAHVLHEEGEDPVSVIACQLNLSMLLVLHLAKERGATEADMLQKAGEILRDWSPQLRE
;
A
#
# COMPACT_ATOMS: atom_id res chain seq x y z
N MET A 1 3.53 3.32 -24.19
CA MET A 1 2.70 2.29 -23.78
C MET A 1 2.07 2.61 -22.44
N ASP A 2 0.97 2.23 -22.30
CA ASP A 2 0.24 2.61 -21.11
C ASP A 2 -0.09 1.38 -20.30
N GLN A 3 -0.60 1.61 -19.14
CA GLN A 3 -0.97 0.54 -18.26
C GLN A 3 -2.37 0.78 -17.78
N PRO A 4 -3.29 0.79 -18.68
CA PRO A 4 -4.62 1.23 -18.33
C PRO A 4 -5.25 0.39 -17.24
N ASN A 5 -4.86 -0.85 -17.15
CA ASN A 5 -5.56 -1.74 -16.24
C ASN A 5 -5.05 -1.68 -14.82
N LEU A 6 -3.96 -0.98 -14.60
CA LEU A 6 -3.43 -0.88 -13.24
C LEU A 6 -3.98 0.30 -12.48
N GLU A 7 -4.65 1.20 -13.19
CA GLU A 7 -4.98 2.46 -12.56
C GLU A 7 -6.23 2.45 -11.74
N THR A 8 -7.29 1.88 -12.24
CA THR A 8 -8.55 2.11 -11.58
C THR A 8 -9.01 0.92 -10.79
N GLY A 9 -9.30 -0.18 -11.47
CA GLY A 9 -9.86 -1.32 -10.78
C GLY A 9 -8.95 -1.85 -9.70
N SER A 10 -7.68 -1.99 -10.04
CA SER A 10 -6.74 -2.63 -9.13
C SER A 10 -6.28 -1.72 -8.02
N THR A 11 -6.20 -0.43 -8.29
CA THR A 11 -5.83 0.51 -7.24
C THR A 11 -6.87 0.52 -6.13
N ARG A 12 -8.12 0.24 -6.47
CA ARG A 12 -9.16 0.15 -5.46
C ARG A 12 -8.85 -0.95 -4.45
N PHE A 13 -8.34 -2.09 -4.91
CA PHE A 13 -7.94 -3.14 -3.97
C PHE A 13 -6.85 -2.65 -3.03
N ALA A 14 -5.89 -1.89 -3.57
CA ALA A 14 -4.80 -1.38 -2.74
C ALA A 14 -5.34 -0.50 -1.62
N ILE A 15 -6.28 0.36 -1.94
CA ILE A 15 -6.87 1.23 -0.94
C ILE A 15 -7.66 0.42 0.09
N GLU A 16 -8.40 -0.60 -0.36
CA GLU A 16 -9.14 -1.46 0.54
C GLU A 16 -8.21 -2.18 1.50
N PHE A 17 -7.11 -2.73 0.97
CA PHE A 17 -6.16 -3.47 1.81
C PHE A 17 -5.56 -2.55 2.85
N LEU A 18 -5.16 -1.36 2.45
CA LEU A 18 -4.56 -0.41 3.37
C LEU A 18 -5.57 0.03 4.43
N THR A 19 -6.80 0.28 4.01
CA THR A 19 -7.84 0.69 4.95
C THR A 19 -8.03 -0.37 6.03
N LEU A 20 -8.11 -1.63 5.62
CA LEU A 20 -8.28 -2.72 6.57
C LEU A 20 -7.06 -2.87 7.47
N TRP A 21 -5.87 -2.75 6.88
CA TRP A 21 -4.64 -2.90 7.64
C TRP A 21 -4.52 -1.85 8.74
N MET A 22 -5.07 -0.66 8.49
CA MET A 22 -4.94 0.45 9.43
C MET A 22 -6.09 0.57 10.41
N GLU A 23 -7.06 -0.34 10.34
CA GLU A 23 -8.15 -0.30 11.32
C GLU A 23 -7.62 -0.56 12.72
N PRO A 24 -8.23 0.07 13.73
CA PRO A 24 -7.80 -0.19 15.09
C PRO A 24 -8.18 -1.59 15.54
N GLY A 25 -7.43 -2.11 16.51
CA GLY A 25 -7.73 -3.42 17.06
C GLY A 25 -6.65 -4.43 16.71
N ASP A 26 -6.60 -5.48 17.51
CA ASP A 26 -5.55 -6.46 17.39
C ASP A 26 -5.72 -7.36 16.17
N GLU A 27 -6.92 -7.40 15.60
CA GLU A 27 -7.19 -8.30 14.51
C GLU A 27 -7.21 -7.65 13.15
N ALA A 28 -6.85 -6.36 13.08
CA ALA A 28 -6.91 -5.65 11.81
C ALA A 28 -5.99 -6.28 10.76
N GLY A 29 -4.77 -6.64 11.17
CA GLY A 29 -3.85 -7.27 10.24
C GLY A 29 -4.38 -8.60 9.73
N GLN A 30 -5.02 -9.37 10.59
CA GLN A 30 -5.58 -10.65 10.17
C GLN A 30 -6.75 -10.45 9.21
N ARG A 31 -7.61 -9.48 9.49
CA ARG A 31 -8.72 -9.20 8.59
C ARG A 31 -8.23 -8.76 7.22
N ALA A 32 -7.19 -7.92 7.20
CA ALA A 32 -6.61 -7.49 5.93
C ALA A 32 -6.03 -8.68 5.17
N ALA A 33 -5.32 -9.56 5.86
CA ALA A 33 -4.73 -10.73 5.23
C ALA A 33 -5.79 -11.64 4.66
N GLU A 34 -6.89 -11.83 5.39
CA GLU A 34 -7.99 -12.66 4.91
C GLU A 34 -8.64 -12.06 3.68
N HIS A 35 -8.79 -10.75 3.65
CA HIS A 35 -9.36 -10.10 2.47
C HIS A 35 -8.43 -10.22 1.27
N ILE A 36 -7.14 -10.07 1.48
CA ILE A 36 -6.17 -10.24 0.41
C ILE A 36 -6.23 -11.66 -0.14
N ALA A 37 -6.29 -12.65 0.76
CA ALA A 37 -6.39 -14.03 0.34
C ALA A 37 -7.67 -14.28 -0.44
N HIS A 38 -8.77 -13.68 -0.01
CA HIS A 38 -10.03 -13.81 -0.73
C HIS A 38 -9.92 -13.26 -2.15
N VAL A 39 -9.33 -12.07 -2.29
CA VAL A 39 -9.18 -11.45 -3.61
C VAL A 39 -8.31 -12.32 -4.51
N LEU A 40 -7.23 -12.86 -3.98
CA LEU A 40 -6.31 -13.65 -4.79
C LEU A 40 -6.88 -15.01 -5.15
N HIS A 41 -7.59 -15.66 -4.23
CA HIS A 41 -8.03 -17.03 -4.43
C HIS A 41 -9.45 -17.14 -4.92
N GLU A 42 -10.35 -16.34 -4.36
CA GLU A 42 -11.76 -16.44 -4.73
C GLU A 42 -12.07 -15.64 -5.96
N GLU A 43 -11.46 -14.46 -6.09
CA GLU A 43 -11.72 -13.61 -7.23
C GLU A 43 -10.70 -13.81 -8.35
N GLY A 44 -9.66 -14.57 -8.08
CA GLY A 44 -8.72 -14.93 -9.12
C GLY A 44 -7.82 -13.81 -9.61
N GLU A 45 -7.59 -12.79 -8.79
CA GLU A 45 -6.73 -11.70 -9.18
C GLU A 45 -5.29 -12.16 -9.24
N ASP A 46 -4.55 -11.61 -10.20
CA ASP A 46 -3.14 -11.95 -10.36
C ASP A 46 -2.33 -11.33 -9.23
N PRO A 47 -1.57 -12.13 -8.47
CA PRO A 47 -0.79 -11.58 -7.35
C PRO A 47 0.20 -10.50 -7.79
N VAL A 48 0.81 -10.64 -8.94
CA VAL A 48 1.76 -9.63 -9.40
C VAL A 48 1.05 -8.31 -9.64
N SER A 49 -0.13 -8.36 -10.24
CA SER A 49 -0.91 -7.16 -10.49
C SER A 49 -1.32 -6.50 -9.18
N VAL A 50 -1.71 -7.29 -8.19
CA VAL A 50 -2.12 -6.75 -6.89
C VAL A 50 -0.93 -6.05 -6.24
N ILE A 51 0.24 -6.67 -6.28
CA ILE A 51 1.43 -6.06 -5.70
C ILE A 51 1.79 -4.78 -6.45
N ALA A 52 1.71 -4.81 -7.78
CA ALA A 52 2.02 -3.62 -8.56
C ALA A 52 1.09 -2.47 -8.21
N CYS A 53 -0.16 -2.76 -7.92
CA CYS A 53 -1.11 -1.73 -7.54
C CYS A 53 -0.80 -1.16 -6.17
N GLN A 54 -0.33 -1.99 -5.24
CA GLN A 54 0.13 -1.50 -3.97
C GLN A 54 1.32 -0.57 -4.14
N LEU A 55 2.24 -0.92 -5.03
CA LEU A 55 3.38 -0.07 -5.32
C LEU A 55 2.96 1.24 -5.95
N ASN A 56 1.97 1.20 -6.84
CA ASN A 56 1.44 2.42 -7.44
C ASN A 56 0.84 3.33 -6.38
N LEU A 57 0.07 2.78 -5.48
CA LEU A 57 -0.51 3.58 -4.41
C LEU A 57 0.60 4.19 -3.55
N SER A 58 1.58 3.39 -3.20
CA SER A 58 2.70 3.88 -2.40
C SER A 58 3.43 5.01 -3.12
N MET A 59 3.66 4.84 -4.43
CA MET A 59 4.32 5.88 -5.21
C MET A 59 3.53 7.17 -5.21
N LEU A 60 2.22 7.07 -5.40
CA LEU A 60 1.37 8.25 -5.42
C LEU A 60 1.42 8.98 -4.08
N LEU A 61 1.40 8.23 -2.99
CA LEU A 61 1.47 8.85 -1.67
C LEU A 61 2.81 9.52 -1.43
N VAL A 62 3.90 8.87 -1.87
CA VAL A 62 5.23 9.45 -1.73
C VAL A 62 5.34 10.73 -2.57
N LEU A 63 4.85 10.69 -3.81
CA LEU A 63 4.90 11.85 -4.67
C LEU A 63 4.10 13.01 -4.08
N HIS A 64 2.92 12.71 -3.56
CA HIS A 64 2.10 13.74 -2.96
C HIS A 64 2.78 14.34 -1.73
N LEU A 65 3.35 13.49 -0.89
CA LEU A 65 4.02 13.96 0.31
C LEU A 65 5.24 14.81 -0.05
N ALA A 66 6.00 14.37 -1.05
CA ALA A 66 7.16 15.14 -1.49
C ALA A 66 6.74 16.53 -1.99
N LYS A 67 5.66 16.56 -2.76
CA LYS A 67 5.15 17.82 -3.28
C LYS A 67 4.73 18.75 -2.15
N GLU A 68 4.05 18.20 -1.15
CA GLU A 68 3.58 18.99 -0.03
C GLU A 68 4.74 19.56 0.78
N ARG A 69 5.86 18.86 0.81
CA ARG A 69 6.99 19.27 1.62
C ARG A 69 8.08 19.99 0.82
N GLY A 70 7.88 20.12 -0.48
CA GLY A 70 8.90 20.74 -1.32
C GLY A 70 10.17 19.91 -1.40
N ALA A 71 10.05 18.60 -1.35
CA ALA A 71 11.19 17.68 -1.34
C ALA A 71 11.12 16.77 -2.56
N THR A 72 12.14 15.93 -2.72
CA THR A 72 12.14 14.93 -3.79
C THR A 72 11.63 13.60 -3.27
N GLU A 73 11.30 12.71 -4.22
CA GLU A 73 10.88 11.36 -3.85
C GLU A 73 12.00 10.64 -3.11
N ALA A 74 13.25 10.87 -3.52
CA ALA A 74 14.37 10.23 -2.85
C ALA A 74 14.48 10.67 -1.41
N ASP A 75 14.23 11.95 -1.16
CA ASP A 75 14.23 12.47 0.22
C ASP A 75 13.15 11.79 1.05
N MET A 76 11.98 11.58 0.46
CA MET A 76 10.88 10.95 1.18
C MET A 76 11.16 9.49 1.47
N LEU A 77 11.80 8.80 0.54
CA LEU A 77 12.14 7.39 0.77
C LEU A 77 13.21 7.26 1.84
N GLN A 78 14.17 8.18 1.86
CA GLN A 78 15.16 8.17 2.92
C GLN A 78 14.51 8.44 4.27
N LYS A 79 13.58 9.38 4.30
CA LYS A 79 12.84 9.69 5.51
C LYS A 79 12.04 8.50 5.98
N ALA A 80 11.48 7.74 5.05
CA ALA A 80 10.72 6.54 5.39
C ALA A 80 11.59 5.53 6.12
N GLY A 81 12.85 5.40 5.69
CA GLY A 81 13.77 4.50 6.39
C GLY A 81 14.01 4.93 7.83
N GLU A 82 14.11 6.24 8.05
CA GLU A 82 14.28 6.77 9.39
C GLU A 82 13.03 6.53 10.23
N ILE A 83 11.87 6.77 9.65
CA ILE A 83 10.61 6.56 10.33
C ILE A 83 10.43 5.09 10.68
N LEU A 84 10.80 4.21 9.77
CA LEU A 84 10.68 2.78 10.01
C LEU A 84 11.48 2.36 11.24
N ARG A 85 12.69 2.89 11.36
CA ARG A 85 13.52 2.57 12.51
C ARG A 85 12.88 3.02 13.82
N ASP A 86 12.27 4.22 13.79
CA ASP A 86 11.68 4.78 15.00
C ASP A 86 10.33 4.17 15.34
N TRP A 87 9.60 3.73 14.31
CA TRP A 87 8.22 3.30 14.46
C TRP A 87 8.04 1.79 14.34
N SER A 88 9.14 1.05 14.20
CA SER A 88 9.04 -0.37 13.96
C SER A 88 8.20 -1.11 15.01
N PRO A 89 8.22 -0.71 16.30
CA PRO A 89 7.39 -1.43 17.28
C PRO A 89 5.90 -1.29 17.02
N GLN A 90 5.49 -0.35 16.18
CA GLN A 90 4.08 -0.11 15.90
C GLN A 90 3.62 -0.75 14.61
N LEU A 91 4.54 -1.34 13.85
CA LEU A 91 4.18 -1.99 12.60
C LEU A 91 3.59 -3.36 12.87
N ARG A 92 2.66 -3.75 12.04
CA ARG A 92 2.06 -5.07 12.12
C ARG A 92 2.86 -6.05 11.30
N GLU A 93 2.86 -7.29 11.72
CA GLU A 93 3.57 -8.32 10.98
C GLU A 93 2.72 -9.54 10.73
#